data_3e27b4c2e25d26f8954e6025aed88452
#
_entry.id   3e27b4c2e25d26f8954e6025aed88452
#
_cell.length_a   1.000
_cell.length_b   1.000
_cell.length_c   1.000
_cell.angle_alpha   90.00
_cell.angle_beta   90.00
_cell.angle_gamma   90.00
#
_symmetry.space_group_name_H-M   'P 1'
#
loop_
_entity.id
_entity.type
_entity.pdbx_description
1 polymer ?
#
loop_
_entity_poly.entity_id
_entity_poly.type
_entity_poly.pdbx_seq_one_letter_code
_entity_poly.pdbx_strand_id
1 'polypeptide(L)'
;MIFNETKTHEITVDVVILTLKNNELQVLLVKRVNEPFKDKWAIPGGYVRLSENLDQAALRVLKERTNVDNIYLEQLYTFGDPLRHPNARVITCAYFALVRSEDIQIVSSPELGWHKVSNLPPLAFDHKEIIEYSLKRTRERLELCPVAYQLLNEKFTLTEMQKAYELIMGKKLDKRNFRKKALSTDGLIELDEYTKSSSKRPARLYTFETIKLNSKRAHFISKKKEKK
;
A
#
# COMPACT_ATOMS: atom_id res chain seq x y z
N MET A 1 -21.50 -24.94 29.76
CA MET A 1 -20.58 -23.82 30.04
C MET A 1 -21.23 -22.55 29.52
N ILE A 2 -21.76 -21.72 30.40
CA ILE A 2 -22.43 -20.46 30.03
C ILE A 2 -21.31 -19.43 29.95
N PHE A 3 -20.90 -19.06 28.72
CA PHE A 3 -20.00 -17.92 28.50
C PHE A 3 -20.79 -16.62 28.76
N ASN A 4 -20.75 -16.14 29.98
CA ASN A 4 -21.50 -14.98 30.42
C ASN A 4 -20.61 -13.75 30.60
N GLU A 5 -19.74 -13.44 29.66
CA GLU A 5 -19.09 -12.14 29.53
C GLU A 5 -18.99 -11.77 28.05
N THR A 6 -20.08 -11.32 27.47
CA THR A 6 -20.06 -10.63 26.17
C THR A 6 -19.49 -9.22 26.38
N LYS A 7 -18.19 -9.11 26.67
CA LYS A 7 -17.48 -7.86 26.44
C LYS A 7 -17.42 -7.66 24.93
N THR A 8 -18.17 -6.71 24.43
CA THR A 8 -18.12 -6.32 23.01
C THR A 8 -16.71 -5.81 22.67
N HIS A 9 -16.11 -6.42 21.67
CA HIS A 9 -14.83 -5.96 21.13
C HIS A 9 -15.10 -5.07 19.92
N GLU A 10 -14.39 -3.97 19.84
CA GLU A 10 -14.47 -3.09 18.68
C GLU A 10 -13.54 -3.63 17.58
N ILE A 11 -14.06 -3.70 16.35
CA ILE A 11 -13.29 -4.14 15.20
C ILE A 11 -13.03 -2.93 14.29
N THR A 12 -11.76 -2.73 13.96
CA THR A 12 -11.32 -1.69 13.02
C THR A 12 -10.55 -2.30 11.85
N VAL A 13 -10.39 -1.51 10.81
CA VAL A 13 -9.40 -1.75 9.75
C VAL A 13 -8.42 -0.58 9.74
N ASP A 14 -7.14 -0.87 9.55
CA ASP A 14 -6.08 0.11 9.35
C ASP A 14 -5.40 -0.18 8.01
N VAL A 15 -5.24 0.82 7.14
CA VAL A 15 -4.73 0.63 5.78
C VAL A 15 -3.40 1.36 5.61
N VAL A 16 -2.31 0.61 5.52
CA VAL A 16 -0.99 1.15 5.16
C VAL A 16 -0.96 1.44 3.67
N ILE A 17 -1.04 2.70 3.29
CA ILE A 17 -1.05 3.13 1.89
C ILE A 17 0.37 3.58 1.52
N LEU A 18 1.01 2.84 0.63
CA LEU A 18 2.39 3.10 0.19
C LEU A 18 2.42 3.62 -1.25
N THR A 19 3.33 4.55 -1.50
CA THR A 19 3.63 5.08 -2.84
C THR A 19 5.12 5.32 -3.03
N LEU A 20 5.55 5.41 -4.30
CA LEU A 20 6.87 5.91 -4.66
C LEU A 20 6.74 7.34 -5.18
N LYS A 21 7.26 8.30 -4.43
CA LYS A 21 7.23 9.72 -4.79
C LYS A 21 8.58 10.35 -4.51
N ASN A 22 9.08 11.20 -5.43
CA ASN A 22 10.37 11.88 -5.30
C ASN A 22 11.55 10.93 -5.01
N ASN A 23 11.54 9.75 -5.62
CA ASN A 23 12.53 8.69 -5.40
C ASN A 23 12.60 8.15 -3.96
N GLU A 24 11.51 8.20 -3.24
CA GLU A 24 11.39 7.71 -1.86
C GLU A 24 10.13 6.88 -1.69
N LEU A 25 10.21 5.86 -0.85
CA LEU A 25 9.03 5.13 -0.40
C LEU A 25 8.35 5.95 0.68
N GLN A 26 7.08 6.28 0.45
CA GLN A 26 6.29 7.10 1.34
C GLN A 26 5.02 6.36 1.77
N VAL A 27 4.55 6.69 2.96
CA VAL A 27 3.30 6.22 3.55
C VAL A 27 2.36 7.40 3.75
N LEU A 28 1.08 7.20 3.46
CA LEU A 28 0.04 8.19 3.75
C LEU A 28 -0.33 8.11 5.22
N LEU A 29 -0.27 9.25 5.92
CA LEU A 29 -0.68 9.37 7.31
C LEU A 29 -1.75 10.45 7.48
N VAL A 30 -2.56 10.29 8.51
CA VAL A 30 -3.61 11.21 8.93
C VAL A 30 -3.26 11.78 10.30
N LYS A 31 -3.32 13.09 10.47
CA LYS A 31 -3.16 13.73 11.78
C LYS A 31 -4.45 13.57 12.57
N ARG A 32 -4.35 13.07 13.77
CA ARG A 32 -5.53 12.86 14.64
C ARG A 32 -6.03 14.18 15.21
N VAL A 33 -7.33 14.39 15.12
CA VAL A 33 -8.01 15.57 15.66
C VAL A 33 -8.64 15.31 17.03
N ASN A 34 -8.86 14.02 17.37
CA ASN A 34 -9.52 13.60 18.61
C ASN A 34 -8.59 12.77 19.51
N GLU A 35 -8.88 12.76 20.82
CA GLU A 35 -8.29 11.81 21.75
C GLU A 35 -8.76 10.36 21.48
N PRO A 36 -7.97 9.36 21.86
CA PRO A 36 -6.60 9.42 22.36
C PRO A 36 -5.59 9.79 21.26
N PHE A 37 -4.44 10.31 21.64
CA PHE A 37 -3.34 10.69 20.75
C PHE A 37 -3.66 11.85 19.79
N LYS A 38 -4.44 12.82 20.22
CA LYS A 38 -4.66 14.07 19.48
C LYS A 38 -3.32 14.66 19.01
N ASP A 39 -3.30 15.24 17.81
CA ASP A 39 -2.15 15.83 17.11
C ASP A 39 -1.03 14.86 16.70
N LYS A 40 -1.09 13.58 17.04
CA LYS A 40 -0.18 12.56 16.49
C LYS A 40 -0.65 12.06 15.12
N TRP A 41 0.30 11.56 14.37
CA TRP A 41 0.01 10.94 13.08
C TRP A 41 -0.44 9.48 13.24
N ALA A 42 -1.30 9.03 12.34
CA ALA A 42 -1.86 7.69 12.36
C ALA A 42 -1.99 7.14 10.93
N ILE A 43 -2.03 5.84 10.79
CA ILE A 43 -2.45 5.18 9.55
C ILE A 43 -3.94 5.48 9.33
N PRO A 44 -4.39 5.73 8.09
CA PRO A 44 -5.81 5.76 7.77
C PRO A 44 -6.52 4.50 8.25
N GLY A 45 -7.56 4.67 9.04
CA GLY A 45 -8.31 3.56 9.62
C GLY A 45 -9.73 3.96 9.97
N GLY A 46 -10.52 2.97 10.39
CA GLY A 46 -11.89 3.20 10.83
C GLY A 46 -12.57 1.93 11.33
N TYR A 47 -13.65 2.13 12.06
CA TYR A 47 -14.49 1.05 12.53
C TYR A 47 -15.17 0.33 11.36
N VAL A 48 -15.32 -0.99 11.49
CA VAL A 48 -16.09 -1.80 10.56
C VAL A 48 -17.58 -1.59 10.83
N ARG A 49 -18.31 -1.19 9.79
CA ARG A 49 -19.76 -0.95 9.88
C ARG A 49 -20.51 -2.27 9.85
N LEU A 50 -21.72 -2.31 10.43
CA LEU A 50 -22.55 -3.52 10.46
C LEU A 50 -22.93 -4.04 9.06
N SER A 51 -22.93 -3.17 8.04
CA SER A 51 -23.34 -3.51 6.68
C SER A 51 -22.19 -3.84 5.74
N GLU A 52 -20.94 -3.91 6.23
CA GLU A 52 -19.75 -4.15 5.41
C GLU A 52 -18.88 -5.27 5.96
N ASN A 53 -18.22 -6.01 5.09
CA ASN A 53 -17.16 -6.93 5.49
C ASN A 53 -15.80 -6.19 5.61
N LEU A 54 -14.76 -6.89 6.08
CA LEU A 54 -13.43 -6.30 6.33
C LEU A 54 -12.81 -5.68 5.07
N ASP A 55 -12.94 -6.35 3.93
CA ASP A 55 -12.41 -5.86 2.66
C ASP A 55 -13.14 -4.61 2.20
N GLN A 56 -14.47 -4.57 2.35
CA GLN A 56 -15.28 -3.40 2.03
C GLN A 56 -14.94 -2.22 2.94
N ALA A 57 -14.70 -2.47 4.23
CA ALA A 57 -14.26 -1.44 5.17
C ALA A 57 -12.89 -0.86 4.77
N ALA A 58 -11.93 -1.72 4.46
CA ALA A 58 -10.59 -1.31 4.03
C ALA A 58 -10.63 -0.49 2.73
N LEU A 59 -11.46 -0.90 1.77
CA LEU A 59 -11.67 -0.17 0.52
C LEU A 59 -12.31 1.19 0.75
N ARG A 60 -13.31 1.26 1.59
CA ARG A 60 -13.96 2.53 1.96
C ARG A 60 -12.95 3.48 2.57
N VAL A 61 -12.16 3.03 3.56
CA VAL A 61 -11.12 3.84 4.20
C VAL A 61 -10.11 4.34 3.18
N LEU A 62 -9.66 3.47 2.28
CA LEU A 62 -8.72 3.81 1.21
C LEU A 62 -9.31 4.87 0.27
N LYS A 63 -10.54 4.66 -0.21
CA LYS A 63 -11.22 5.57 -1.13
C LYS A 63 -11.48 6.94 -0.51
N GLU A 64 -11.92 6.99 0.74
CA GLU A 64 -12.14 8.24 1.49
C GLU A 64 -10.88 9.11 1.59
N ARG A 65 -9.68 8.51 1.52
CA ARG A 65 -8.40 9.22 1.68
C ARG A 65 -7.66 9.48 0.37
N THR A 66 -7.84 8.64 -0.64
CA THR A 66 -7.04 8.73 -1.87
C THR A 66 -7.88 9.00 -3.11
N ASN A 67 -9.20 8.82 -3.03
CA ASN A 67 -10.14 8.88 -4.17
C ASN A 67 -9.74 7.98 -5.36
N VAL A 68 -9.01 6.89 -5.11
CA VAL A 68 -8.55 5.95 -6.14
C VAL A 68 -9.40 4.68 -6.10
N ASP A 69 -9.84 4.21 -7.27
CA ASP A 69 -10.78 3.09 -7.40
C ASP A 69 -10.14 1.76 -7.82
N ASN A 70 -8.91 1.78 -8.36
CA ASN A 70 -8.28 0.57 -8.91
C ASN A 70 -6.92 0.34 -8.24
N ILE A 71 -6.94 -0.38 -7.11
CA ILE A 71 -5.81 -0.44 -6.21
C ILE A 71 -5.50 -1.89 -5.83
N TYR A 72 -4.20 -2.19 -5.72
CA TYR A 72 -3.75 -3.38 -5.03
C TYR A 72 -4.00 -3.22 -3.54
N LEU A 73 -4.85 -4.07 -2.97
CA LEU A 73 -5.16 -4.14 -1.55
C LEU A 73 -5.02 -5.58 -1.08
N GLU A 74 -4.27 -5.80 -0.02
CA GLU A 74 -4.08 -7.13 0.58
C GLU A 74 -4.23 -7.04 2.09
N GLN A 75 -4.95 -7.99 2.69
CA GLN A 75 -4.99 -8.15 4.13
C GLN A 75 -3.60 -8.55 4.64
N LEU A 76 -3.13 -7.85 5.64
CA LEU A 76 -1.79 -7.99 6.18
C LEU A 76 -1.75 -8.97 7.36
N TYR A 77 -2.32 -8.52 8.47
CA TYR A 77 -2.35 -9.25 9.73
C TYR A 77 -3.42 -8.67 10.67
N THR A 78 -3.78 -9.42 11.70
CA THR A 78 -4.69 -8.93 12.75
C THR A 78 -3.90 -8.59 14.01
N PHE A 79 -3.93 -7.31 14.39
CA PHE A 79 -3.28 -6.80 15.59
C PHE A 79 -4.31 -6.73 16.71
N GLY A 80 -4.08 -7.48 17.77
CA GLY A 80 -5.04 -7.67 18.85
C GLY A 80 -4.42 -7.58 20.24
N ASP A 81 -3.29 -6.88 20.43
CA ASP A 81 -2.74 -6.67 21.76
C ASP A 81 -3.78 -5.98 22.65
N PRO A 82 -4.01 -6.46 23.89
CA PRO A 82 -4.96 -5.82 24.81
C PRO A 82 -4.66 -4.37 25.12
N LEU A 83 -3.42 -3.95 25.04
CA LEU A 83 -2.95 -2.62 25.38
C LEU A 83 -2.79 -1.69 24.17
N ARG A 84 -3.08 -2.20 22.94
CA ARG A 84 -2.92 -1.38 21.72
C ARG A 84 -3.76 -0.11 21.70
N HIS A 85 -4.91 -0.12 22.40
CA HIS A 85 -5.79 1.04 22.55
C HIS A 85 -6.01 1.36 24.04
N PRO A 86 -5.77 2.61 24.49
CA PRO A 86 -5.77 2.91 25.92
C PRO A 86 -7.15 2.82 26.60
N ASN A 87 -8.23 3.07 25.85
CA ASN A 87 -9.57 3.25 26.43
C ASN A 87 -10.55 2.14 26.08
N ALA A 88 -10.22 1.24 25.14
CA ALA A 88 -11.15 0.21 24.66
C ALA A 88 -10.43 -1.06 24.23
N ARG A 89 -11.13 -2.17 24.20
CA ARG A 89 -10.64 -3.42 23.62
C ARG A 89 -10.87 -3.39 22.10
N VAL A 90 -9.86 -2.96 21.36
CA VAL A 90 -9.92 -2.82 19.91
C VAL A 90 -9.04 -3.88 19.25
N ILE A 91 -9.57 -4.54 18.23
CA ILE A 91 -8.82 -5.45 17.34
C ILE A 91 -8.84 -4.82 15.95
N THR A 92 -7.69 -4.69 15.33
CA THR A 92 -7.63 -4.21 13.94
C THR A 92 -7.20 -5.29 12.97
N CYS A 93 -7.90 -5.38 11.84
CA CYS A 93 -7.43 -6.09 10.67
C CYS A 93 -6.67 -5.09 9.80
N ALA A 94 -5.34 -5.20 9.80
CA ALA A 94 -4.49 -4.33 9.00
C ALA A 94 -4.47 -4.80 7.54
N TYR A 95 -4.44 -3.82 6.65
CA TYR A 95 -4.29 -3.98 5.20
C TYR A 95 -3.11 -3.15 4.71
N PHE A 96 -2.57 -3.48 3.55
CA PHE A 96 -1.68 -2.58 2.83
C PHE A 96 -2.14 -2.41 1.39
N ALA A 97 -1.90 -1.21 0.87
CA ALA A 97 -2.22 -0.82 -0.49
C ALA A 97 -0.99 -0.22 -1.15
N LEU A 98 -0.79 -0.56 -2.43
CA LEU A 98 0.25 0.03 -3.27
C LEU A 98 -0.43 0.90 -4.31
N VAL A 99 -0.09 2.20 -4.31
CA VAL A 99 -0.77 3.20 -5.13
C VAL A 99 0.26 3.97 -5.95
N ARG A 100 0.01 4.17 -7.23
CA ARG A 100 0.86 5.02 -8.07
C ARG A 100 0.73 6.47 -7.64
N SER A 101 1.86 7.18 -7.59
CA SER A 101 1.83 8.59 -7.17
C SER A 101 1.02 9.50 -8.09
N GLU A 102 0.90 9.13 -9.36
CA GLU A 102 0.13 9.88 -10.37
C GLU A 102 -1.37 9.67 -10.28
N ASP A 103 -1.82 8.51 -9.73
CA ASP A 103 -3.24 8.18 -9.59
C ASP A 103 -3.88 8.85 -8.37
N ILE A 104 -3.05 9.39 -7.47
CA ILE A 104 -3.51 9.89 -6.18
C ILE A 104 -3.95 11.34 -6.29
N GLN A 105 -5.23 11.56 -6.14
CA GLN A 105 -5.80 12.88 -5.89
C GLN A 105 -6.03 13.04 -4.38
N ILE A 106 -4.99 13.47 -3.65
CA ILE A 106 -5.17 13.79 -2.23
C ILE A 106 -6.17 14.93 -2.12
N VAL A 107 -7.24 14.70 -1.37
CA VAL A 107 -8.07 15.79 -0.88
C VAL A 107 -7.16 16.64 0.00
N SER A 108 -6.81 17.84 -0.47
CA SER A 108 -5.89 18.74 0.24
C SER A 108 -6.44 19.03 1.63
N SER A 109 -5.80 18.47 2.64
CA SER A 109 -6.14 18.68 4.06
C SER A 109 -4.83 18.81 4.84
N PRO A 110 -4.72 19.77 5.76
CA PRO A 110 -3.55 19.90 6.64
C PRO A 110 -3.34 18.66 7.53
N GLU A 111 -4.36 17.84 7.63
CA GLU A 111 -4.39 16.63 8.45
C GLU A 111 -4.01 15.36 7.66
N LEU A 112 -3.73 15.47 6.35
CA LEU A 112 -3.38 14.33 5.50
C LEU A 112 -2.04 14.61 4.80
N GLY A 113 -1.08 13.72 4.96
CA GLY A 113 0.26 13.92 4.40
C GLY A 113 1.01 12.64 4.04
N TRP A 114 1.86 12.75 3.02
CA TRP A 114 2.83 11.74 2.67
C TRP A 114 4.09 11.90 3.50
N HIS A 115 4.50 10.84 4.16
CA HIS A 115 5.70 10.80 4.99
C HIS A 115 6.67 9.75 4.50
N LYS A 116 7.98 10.07 4.54
CA LYS A 116 9.04 9.11 4.19
C LYS A 116 9.01 7.96 5.20
N VAL A 117 8.98 6.73 4.68
CA VAL A 117 9.04 5.55 5.53
C VAL A 117 10.33 5.48 6.34
N SER A 118 11.43 6.06 5.82
CA SER A 118 12.72 6.14 6.52
C SER A 118 12.77 7.18 7.65
N ASN A 119 11.79 8.08 7.73
CA ASN A 119 11.73 9.14 8.74
C ASN A 119 10.29 9.44 9.13
N LEU A 120 9.67 8.51 9.85
CA LEU A 120 8.30 8.62 10.31
C LEU A 120 8.18 9.62 11.47
N PRO A 121 7.15 10.45 11.50
CA PRO A 121 6.83 11.27 12.66
C PRO A 121 6.37 10.38 13.85
N PRO A 122 6.21 10.96 15.06
CA PRO A 122 5.60 10.23 16.17
C PRO A 122 4.19 9.75 15.82
N LEU A 123 3.99 8.43 15.92
CA LEU A 123 2.74 7.78 15.55
C LEU A 123 1.87 7.48 16.77
N ALA A 124 0.56 7.44 16.54
CA ALA A 124 -0.42 6.99 17.52
C ALA A 124 -0.47 5.46 17.58
N PHE A 125 -0.92 4.92 18.69
CA PHE A 125 -1.14 3.49 18.91
C PHE A 125 0.10 2.62 18.57
N ASP A 126 -0.14 1.44 18.05
CA ASP A 126 0.84 0.49 17.52
C ASP A 126 1.11 0.68 16.00
N HIS A 127 0.75 1.83 15.45
CA HIS A 127 0.81 2.09 14.00
C HIS A 127 2.22 2.01 13.43
N LYS A 128 3.25 2.27 14.23
CA LYS A 128 4.64 2.04 13.83
C LYS A 128 4.91 0.57 13.53
N GLU A 129 4.46 -0.32 14.41
CA GLU A 129 4.59 -1.76 14.24
C GLU A 129 3.86 -2.25 13.00
N ILE A 130 2.63 -1.76 12.76
CA ILE A 130 1.84 -2.10 11.58
C ILE A 130 2.56 -1.70 10.29
N ILE A 131 3.15 -0.50 10.23
CA ILE A 131 3.93 -0.04 9.07
C ILE A 131 5.17 -0.92 8.88
N GLU A 132 5.93 -1.20 9.92
CA GLU A 132 7.13 -2.05 9.86
C GLU A 132 6.79 -3.46 9.37
N TYR A 133 5.69 -4.03 9.85
CA TYR A 133 5.19 -5.32 9.40
C TYR A 133 4.79 -5.29 7.91
N SER A 134 4.11 -4.21 7.46
CA SER A 134 3.72 -4.06 6.06
C SER A 134 4.93 -3.99 5.12
N LEU A 135 6.00 -3.30 5.54
CA LEU A 135 7.25 -3.23 4.79
C LEU A 135 7.94 -4.58 4.67
N LYS A 136 7.98 -5.32 5.78
CA LYS A 136 8.49 -6.70 5.78
C LYS A 136 7.69 -7.55 4.80
N ARG A 137 6.37 -7.50 4.86
CA ARG A 137 5.48 -8.25 3.97
C ARG A 137 5.65 -7.88 2.50
N THR A 138 5.77 -6.56 2.21
CA THR A 138 6.01 -6.08 0.85
C THR A 138 7.34 -6.60 0.30
N ARG A 139 8.41 -6.62 1.11
CA ARG A 139 9.72 -7.18 0.74
C ARG A 139 9.65 -8.68 0.44
N GLU A 140 8.97 -9.45 1.27
CA GLU A 140 8.75 -10.88 1.04
C GLU A 140 7.98 -11.13 -0.26
N ARG A 141 6.98 -10.29 -0.55
CA ARG A 141 6.21 -10.36 -1.81
C ARG A 141 7.05 -10.04 -3.05
N LEU A 142 8.02 -9.13 -2.94
CA LEU A 142 8.93 -8.81 -4.05
C LEU A 142 9.81 -10.00 -4.45
N GLU A 143 10.14 -10.89 -3.52
CA GLU A 143 10.92 -12.08 -3.83
C GLU A 143 10.10 -13.14 -4.57
N LEU A 144 8.80 -13.22 -4.27
CA LEU A 144 7.89 -14.24 -4.79
C LEU A 144 7.06 -13.77 -6.00
N CYS A 145 6.79 -12.46 -6.08
CA CYS A 145 5.85 -11.89 -7.03
C CYS A 145 6.23 -10.42 -7.31
N PRO A 146 6.15 -9.96 -8.55
CA PRO A 146 6.56 -8.61 -8.93
C PRO A 146 5.56 -7.52 -8.52
N VAL A 147 5.12 -7.49 -7.26
CA VAL A 147 4.13 -6.50 -6.77
C VAL A 147 4.61 -5.05 -6.86
N ALA A 148 5.93 -4.81 -6.95
CA ALA A 148 6.46 -3.45 -7.08
C ALA A 148 5.97 -2.71 -8.34
N TYR A 149 5.52 -3.44 -9.38
CA TYR A 149 4.98 -2.79 -10.58
C TYR A 149 3.72 -1.97 -10.28
N GLN A 150 2.99 -2.29 -9.22
CA GLN A 150 1.82 -1.52 -8.77
C GLN A 150 2.18 -0.08 -8.35
N LEU A 151 3.46 0.17 -8.07
CA LEU A 151 3.99 1.48 -7.72
C LEU A 151 4.61 2.21 -8.94
N LEU A 152 4.71 1.53 -10.09
CA LEU A 152 5.27 2.08 -11.32
C LEU A 152 4.16 2.61 -12.22
N ASN A 153 4.53 3.53 -13.11
CA ASN A 153 3.66 4.00 -14.17
C ASN A 153 3.26 2.82 -15.09
N GLU A 154 2.19 2.97 -15.85
CA GLU A 154 1.70 1.92 -16.76
C GLU A 154 2.80 1.46 -17.74
N LYS A 155 3.60 2.42 -18.22
CA LYS A 155 4.80 2.17 -19.03
C LYS A 155 6.02 2.65 -18.26
N PHE A 156 7.01 1.78 -18.10
CA PHE A 156 8.20 2.05 -17.33
C PHE A 156 9.45 1.46 -17.99
N THR A 157 10.61 1.94 -17.55
CA THR A 157 11.92 1.38 -17.94
C THR A 157 12.40 0.36 -16.91
N LEU A 158 13.27 -0.58 -17.28
CA LEU A 158 13.92 -1.47 -16.32
C LEU A 158 14.73 -0.73 -15.26
N THR A 159 15.16 0.49 -15.54
CA THR A 159 15.87 1.34 -14.56
C THR A 159 14.91 1.87 -13.50
N GLU A 160 13.71 2.29 -13.87
CA GLU A 160 12.67 2.71 -12.91
C GLU A 160 12.20 1.53 -12.09
N MET A 161 12.00 0.37 -12.73
CA MET A 161 11.67 -0.87 -12.02
C MET A 161 12.75 -1.24 -11.00
N GLN A 162 14.05 -1.25 -11.38
CA GLN A 162 15.17 -1.51 -10.47
C GLN A 162 15.15 -0.55 -9.28
N LYS A 163 14.92 0.73 -9.55
CA LYS A 163 14.89 1.75 -8.51
C LYS A 163 13.73 1.54 -7.52
N ALA A 164 12.56 1.17 -8.02
CA ALA A 164 11.42 0.81 -7.16
C ALA A 164 11.76 -0.35 -6.22
N TYR A 165 12.37 -1.41 -6.75
CA TYR A 165 12.84 -2.54 -5.95
C TYR A 165 13.88 -2.12 -4.90
N GLU A 166 14.88 -1.30 -5.29
CA GLU A 166 15.90 -0.80 -4.37
C GLU A 166 15.31 0.01 -3.21
N LEU A 167 14.32 0.87 -3.51
CA LEU A 167 13.64 1.68 -2.50
C LEU A 167 12.85 0.85 -1.50
N ILE A 168 12.12 -0.17 -1.97
CA ILE A 168 11.34 -1.06 -1.11
C ILE A 168 12.26 -1.96 -0.28
N MET A 169 13.29 -2.53 -0.92
CA MET A 169 14.25 -3.42 -0.26
C MET A 169 15.20 -2.69 0.68
N GLY A 170 15.37 -1.37 0.53
CA GLY A 170 16.32 -0.57 1.30
C GLY A 170 17.79 -0.88 1.00
N LYS A 171 18.09 -1.49 -0.16
CA LYS A 171 19.46 -1.84 -0.58
C LYS A 171 19.66 -1.68 -2.09
N LYS A 172 20.90 -1.43 -2.51
CA LYS A 172 21.28 -1.41 -3.93
C LYS A 172 21.26 -2.82 -4.52
N LEU A 173 20.87 -2.92 -5.78
CA LEU A 173 20.82 -4.15 -6.54
C LEU A 173 21.84 -4.08 -7.69
N ASP A 174 22.51 -5.20 -7.95
CA ASP A 174 23.37 -5.31 -9.13
C ASP A 174 22.53 -5.20 -10.41
N LYS A 175 22.92 -4.26 -11.27
CA LYS A 175 22.15 -3.91 -12.47
C LYS A 175 22.02 -5.06 -13.46
N ARG A 176 23.08 -5.86 -13.64
CA ARG A 176 23.11 -6.96 -14.61
C ARG A 176 22.22 -8.10 -14.12
N ASN A 177 22.36 -8.48 -12.86
CA ASN A 177 21.58 -9.54 -12.24
C ASN A 177 20.09 -9.16 -12.15
N PHE A 178 19.80 -7.91 -11.76
CA PHE A 178 18.43 -7.41 -11.74
C PHE A 178 17.78 -7.48 -13.12
N ARG A 179 18.43 -7.00 -14.17
CA ARG A 179 17.90 -7.03 -15.53
C ARG A 179 17.62 -8.46 -16.01
N LYS A 180 18.56 -9.39 -15.76
CA LYS A 180 18.36 -10.79 -16.09
C LYS A 180 17.11 -11.36 -15.41
N LYS A 181 16.95 -11.11 -14.10
CA LYS A 181 15.79 -11.53 -13.31
C LYS A 181 14.49 -10.85 -13.79
N ALA A 182 14.53 -9.55 -14.04
CA ALA A 182 13.37 -8.80 -14.52
C ALA A 182 12.85 -9.35 -15.87
N LEU A 183 13.74 -9.56 -16.83
CA LEU A 183 13.37 -10.08 -18.16
C LEU A 183 12.88 -11.53 -18.16
N SER A 184 13.15 -12.29 -17.10
CA SER A 184 12.61 -13.64 -16.89
C SER A 184 11.34 -13.66 -16.02
N THR A 185 10.79 -12.48 -15.68
CA THR A 185 9.58 -12.40 -14.86
C THR A 185 8.34 -12.58 -15.74
N ASP A 186 7.47 -13.51 -15.33
CA ASP A 186 6.21 -13.75 -16.04
C ASP A 186 5.33 -12.50 -16.05
N GLY A 187 4.71 -12.24 -17.19
CA GLY A 187 3.81 -11.10 -17.38
C GLY A 187 4.51 -9.76 -17.68
N LEU A 188 5.86 -9.69 -17.70
CA LEU A 188 6.56 -8.51 -18.20
C LEU A 188 6.51 -8.50 -19.73
N ILE A 189 5.96 -7.42 -20.29
CA ILE A 189 5.84 -7.22 -21.74
C ILE A 189 6.82 -6.12 -22.17
N GLU A 190 7.67 -6.45 -23.12
CA GLU A 190 8.53 -5.49 -23.80
C GLU A 190 7.74 -4.74 -24.88
N LEU A 191 7.78 -3.41 -24.84
CA LEU A 191 7.10 -2.58 -25.81
C LEU A 191 8.06 -2.14 -26.93
N ASP A 192 7.55 -1.92 -28.13
CA ASP A 192 8.31 -1.27 -29.20
C ASP A 192 8.23 0.26 -29.09
N GLU A 193 8.42 0.74 -27.86
CA GLU A 193 8.37 2.15 -27.48
C GLU A 193 9.60 2.51 -26.67
N TYR A 194 10.01 3.77 -26.76
CA TYR A 194 11.19 4.30 -26.07
C TYR A 194 10.86 5.62 -25.35
N THR A 195 11.64 5.92 -24.33
CA THR A 195 11.50 7.21 -23.60
C THR A 195 11.76 8.40 -24.53
N LYS A 196 10.92 9.43 -24.43
CA LYS A 196 11.08 10.71 -25.14
C LYS A 196 12.03 11.60 -24.33
N SER A 197 13.35 11.39 -24.42
CA SER A 197 14.33 12.26 -23.74
C SER A 197 15.30 12.83 -24.76
N SER A 198 15.44 14.15 -24.78
CA SER A 198 16.41 14.86 -25.63
C SER A 198 17.83 14.81 -25.08
N SER A 199 18.04 14.45 -23.81
CA SER A 199 19.34 14.56 -23.12
C SER A 199 20.00 13.22 -22.78
N LYS A 200 19.33 12.07 -22.99
CA LYS A 200 19.87 10.74 -22.67
C LYS A 200 19.54 9.75 -23.81
N ARG A 201 20.35 8.68 -23.92
CA ARG A 201 20.05 7.59 -24.84
C ARG A 201 18.63 7.06 -24.54
N PRO A 202 17.75 6.95 -25.57
CA PRO A 202 16.40 6.41 -25.39
C PRO A 202 16.45 5.04 -24.70
N ALA A 203 15.59 4.86 -23.70
CA ALA A 203 15.44 3.60 -22.99
C ALA A 203 14.13 2.93 -23.41
N ARG A 204 14.18 1.62 -23.66
CA ARG A 204 13.01 0.83 -24.01
C ARG A 204 12.01 0.81 -22.87
N LEU A 205 10.73 0.87 -23.23
CA LEU A 205 9.61 0.82 -22.29
C LEU A 205 9.07 -0.61 -22.16
N TYR A 206 8.56 -0.89 -20.99
CA TYR A 206 7.96 -2.14 -20.58
C TYR A 206 6.62 -1.87 -19.92
N THR A 207 5.74 -2.84 -19.93
CA THR A 207 4.50 -2.88 -19.13
C THR A 207 4.33 -4.25 -18.51
N PHE A 208 3.43 -4.37 -17.54
CA PHE A 208 2.99 -5.67 -17.06
C PHE A 208 1.62 -6.00 -17.64
N GLU A 209 1.46 -7.25 -18.07
CA GLU A 209 0.14 -7.81 -18.30
C GLU A 209 -0.68 -7.65 -17.02
N THR A 210 -1.96 -7.29 -17.15
CA THR A 210 -2.84 -7.16 -15.98
C THR A 210 -2.97 -8.55 -15.34
N ILE A 211 -2.02 -8.90 -14.49
CA ILE A 211 -2.04 -10.16 -13.76
C ILE A 211 -3.23 -10.08 -12.83
N LYS A 212 -4.27 -10.85 -13.09
CA LYS A 212 -5.23 -11.27 -12.08
C LYS A 212 -4.41 -12.05 -11.04
N LEU A 213 -3.87 -11.36 -10.05
CA LEU A 213 -3.19 -12.01 -8.94
C LEU A 213 -4.22 -12.93 -8.26
N ASN A 214 -4.20 -14.20 -8.67
CA ASN A 214 -5.01 -15.29 -8.13
C ASN A 214 -4.52 -15.67 -6.72
N SER A 215 -4.32 -14.68 -5.85
CA SER A 215 -4.24 -14.97 -4.42
C SER A 215 -5.65 -14.79 -3.85
N LYS A 216 -6.16 -15.81 -3.17
CA LYS A 216 -7.45 -15.78 -2.44
C LYS A 216 -7.52 -14.65 -1.38
N ARG A 217 -6.50 -13.78 -1.29
CA ARG A 217 -6.33 -12.71 -0.30
C ARG A 217 -5.98 -11.34 -0.90
N ALA A 218 -5.72 -11.24 -2.21
CA ALA A 218 -5.47 -9.95 -2.88
C ALA A 218 -6.70 -9.58 -3.72
N HIS A 219 -7.34 -8.46 -3.42
CA HIS A 219 -8.48 -7.98 -4.18
C HIS A 219 -8.04 -6.93 -5.19
N PHE A 220 -8.19 -7.26 -6.47
CA PHE A 220 -8.17 -6.27 -7.55
C PHE A 220 -9.58 -5.76 -7.78
N ILE A 221 -9.79 -4.48 -7.62
CA ILE A 221 -11.04 -3.85 -8.02
C ILE A 221 -10.81 -3.23 -9.39
N SER A 222 -11.18 -3.98 -10.43
CA SER A 222 -11.29 -3.41 -11.76
C SER A 222 -12.64 -2.70 -11.90
N LYS A 223 -12.66 -1.50 -12.48
CA LYS A 223 -13.90 -0.90 -12.99
C LYS A 223 -14.53 -1.88 -13.96
N LYS A 224 -15.71 -2.43 -13.63
CA LYS A 224 -16.61 -2.95 -14.66
C LYS A 224 -16.89 -1.77 -15.59
N LYS A 225 -16.39 -1.82 -16.82
CA LYS A 225 -16.93 -0.99 -17.90
C LYS A 225 -18.41 -1.35 -18.00
N GLU A 226 -19.26 -0.47 -17.53
CA GLU A 226 -20.67 -0.52 -17.91
C GLU A 226 -20.70 -0.37 -19.42
N LYS A 227 -21.03 -1.45 -20.11
CA LYS A 227 -21.43 -1.39 -21.51
C LYS A 227 -22.78 -0.69 -21.54
N LYS A 228 -22.79 0.50 -22.11
CA LYS A 228 -24.01 1.09 -22.66
C LYS A 228 -24.43 0.31 -23.90
#